data_2cab9003a4ccd406f4c219ae259aa7aa
#
_entry.id   2cab9003a4ccd406f4c219ae259aa7aa
#
_cell.length_a   1.000
_cell.length_b   1.000
_cell.length_c   1.000
_cell.angle_alpha   90.00
_cell.angle_beta   90.00
_cell.angle_gamma   90.00
#
_symmetry.space_group_name_H-M   'P 1'
#
loop_
_entity.id
_entity.type
_entity.pdbx_description
1 polymer ?
#
loop_
_entity_poly.entity_id
_entity_poly.type
_entity_poly.pdbx_seq_one_letter_code
_entity_poly.pdbx_strand_id
1 'polypeptide(L)'
;MPADFNWAIGGEAGDGIDSTGKIFAQALSRAGRHVFTSKDFASRIRGGYTAYKVRTAVDPVQSVVDRLDVLIALTPRTIDENLDELHEGSVIIYDGERTTMQDVEIPEGMIGLDVPLKSLAEEAGGAIMRNVVALGAACEVANFPIENLDSALEKRFGSKGEALVENNKEAARKGKAHVAEKFDHEYDYDLETTDADYVLLNGDEAIGMGAIAAGCRFYAGYPITPATDVMEYLTGRIDRYGGHV
;
A
#
# COMPACT_ATOMS: atom_id res chain seq x y z
N MET A 1 13.35 14.91 -12.32
CA MET A 1 12.59 13.88 -11.60
C MET A 1 11.11 14.19 -11.72
N PRO A 2 10.21 13.21 -11.85
CA PRO A 2 8.79 13.49 -11.90
C PRO A 2 8.34 14.15 -10.58
N ALA A 3 7.43 15.11 -10.66
CA ALA A 3 6.92 15.86 -9.51
C ALA A 3 6.09 14.98 -8.57
N ASP A 4 5.55 13.86 -9.06
CA ASP A 4 4.74 12.89 -8.33
C ASP A 4 5.15 11.45 -8.67
N PHE A 5 4.75 10.52 -7.80
CA PHE A 5 4.97 9.10 -7.94
C PHE A 5 3.66 8.35 -7.73
N ASN A 6 3.36 7.43 -8.65
CA ASN A 6 2.11 6.72 -8.70
C ASN A 6 2.36 5.22 -8.60
N TRP A 7 1.82 4.61 -7.56
CA TRP A 7 2.03 3.22 -7.21
C TRP A 7 0.70 2.49 -7.08
N ALA A 8 0.68 1.24 -7.47
CA ALA A 8 -0.48 0.39 -7.26
C ALA A 8 -0.10 -1.03 -6.85
N ILE A 9 -1.00 -1.68 -6.14
CA ILE A 9 -1.03 -3.13 -5.94
C ILE A 9 -2.39 -3.67 -6.36
N GLY A 10 -2.40 -4.75 -7.12
CA GLY A 10 -3.63 -5.40 -7.55
C GLY A 10 -3.56 -6.92 -7.48
N GLY A 11 -4.73 -7.55 -7.41
CA GLY A 11 -4.91 -8.99 -7.29
C GLY A 11 -6.35 -9.39 -7.04
N GLU A 12 -6.56 -10.52 -6.37
CA GLU A 12 -7.90 -10.98 -6.00
C GLU A 12 -8.32 -10.52 -4.61
N ALA A 13 -9.64 -10.37 -4.41
CA ALA A 13 -10.20 -10.10 -3.09
C ALA A 13 -9.76 -11.17 -2.09
N GLY A 14 -9.10 -10.76 -1.01
CA GLY A 14 -8.50 -11.65 0.00
C GLY A 14 -6.97 -11.74 -0.06
N ASP A 15 -6.32 -11.23 -1.09
CA ASP A 15 -4.85 -11.19 -1.21
C ASP A 15 -4.16 -10.16 -0.29
N GLY A 16 -4.91 -9.45 0.56
CA GLY A 16 -4.35 -8.49 1.51
C GLY A 16 -4.02 -7.10 0.91
N ILE A 17 -4.55 -6.80 -0.27
CA ILE A 17 -4.26 -5.59 -1.06
C ILE A 17 -4.55 -4.31 -0.27
N ASP A 18 -5.74 -4.21 0.36
CA ASP A 18 -6.11 -3.03 1.16
C ASP A 18 -5.14 -2.77 2.33
N SER A 19 -4.75 -3.82 3.04
CA SER A 19 -3.78 -3.70 4.14
C SER A 19 -2.41 -3.24 3.64
N THR A 20 -1.95 -3.79 2.52
CA THR A 20 -0.65 -3.48 1.91
C THR A 20 -0.62 -2.04 1.42
N GLY A 21 -1.66 -1.61 0.69
CA GLY A 21 -1.79 -0.23 0.21
C GLY A 21 -1.83 0.79 1.35
N LYS A 22 -2.59 0.49 2.42
CA LYS A 22 -2.64 1.35 3.62
C LYS A 22 -1.28 1.47 4.31
N ILE A 23 -0.50 0.39 4.43
CA ILE A 23 0.84 0.41 5.03
C ILE A 23 1.74 1.35 4.23
N PHE A 24 1.78 1.20 2.89
CA PHE A 24 2.63 2.03 2.04
C PHE A 24 2.19 3.50 2.05
N ALA A 25 0.89 3.78 1.92
CA ALA A 25 0.34 5.13 2.01
C ALA A 25 0.68 5.81 3.35
N GLN A 26 0.62 5.07 4.46
CA GLN A 26 1.02 5.56 5.77
C GLN A 26 2.52 5.82 5.89
N ALA A 27 3.36 4.95 5.29
CA ALA A 27 4.80 5.16 5.26
C ALA A 27 5.17 6.45 4.53
N LEU A 28 4.57 6.69 3.35
CA LEU A 28 4.75 7.91 2.56
C LEU A 28 4.27 9.17 3.29
N SER A 29 3.07 9.12 3.89
CA SER A 29 2.53 10.25 4.65
C SER A 29 3.41 10.63 5.85
N ARG A 30 3.98 9.64 6.55
CA ARG A 30 4.90 9.86 7.68
C ARG A 30 6.28 10.34 7.25
N ALA A 31 6.68 10.03 6.02
CA ALA A 31 7.86 10.60 5.40
C ALA A 31 7.66 12.05 4.95
N GLY A 32 6.55 12.68 5.35
CA GLY A 32 6.25 14.08 5.05
C GLY A 32 5.82 14.33 3.61
N ARG A 33 5.25 13.32 2.94
CA ARG A 33 4.72 13.45 1.59
C ARG A 33 3.21 13.58 1.58
N HIS A 34 2.68 14.37 0.66
CA HIS A 34 1.24 14.36 0.39
C HIS A 34 0.85 13.05 -0.28
N VAL A 35 -0.28 12.50 0.13
CA VAL A 35 -0.75 11.21 -0.35
C VAL A 35 -2.23 11.29 -0.71
N PHE A 36 -2.59 10.78 -1.87
CA PHE A 36 -3.97 10.51 -2.27
C PHE A 36 -4.12 9.04 -2.64
N THR A 37 -5.19 8.40 -2.18
CA THR A 37 -5.41 6.96 -2.42
C THR A 37 -6.75 6.72 -3.08
N SER A 38 -6.80 5.69 -3.93
CA SER A 38 -8.02 5.16 -4.53
C SER A 38 -8.06 3.65 -4.40
N LYS A 39 -9.26 3.08 -4.39
CA LYS A 39 -9.47 1.64 -4.27
C LYS A 39 -10.50 1.18 -5.30
N ASP A 40 -10.14 0.12 -6.01
CA ASP A 40 -11.05 -0.57 -6.89
C ASP A 40 -11.51 -1.88 -6.24
N PHE A 41 -12.82 -2.05 -6.12
CA PHE A 41 -13.43 -3.25 -5.56
C PHE A 41 -14.33 -3.91 -6.58
N ALA A 42 -14.16 -5.22 -6.76
CA ALA A 42 -15.17 -5.99 -7.45
C ALA A 42 -16.44 -6.08 -6.58
N SER A 43 -17.60 -6.05 -7.22
CA SER A 43 -18.90 -6.29 -6.56
C SER A 43 -19.09 -7.73 -6.05
N ARG A 44 -18.00 -8.45 -5.78
CA ARG A 44 -17.98 -9.86 -5.35
C ARG A 44 -17.16 -10.03 -4.09
N ILE A 45 -17.64 -10.88 -3.17
CA ILE A 45 -16.98 -11.17 -1.89
C ILE A 45 -15.66 -11.97 -2.07
N ARG A 46 -15.53 -12.75 -3.14
CA ARG A 46 -14.32 -13.54 -3.47
C ARG A 46 -14.10 -13.60 -4.98
N GLY A 47 -12.83 -13.66 -5.40
CA GLY A 47 -12.44 -13.91 -6.79
C GLY A 47 -12.70 -12.72 -7.74
N GLY A 48 -12.89 -11.52 -7.21
CA GLY A 48 -12.99 -10.30 -8.01
C GLY A 48 -11.67 -9.53 -7.98
N TYR A 49 -11.37 -8.83 -9.07
CA TYR A 49 -10.23 -7.91 -9.11
C TYR A 49 -10.37 -6.82 -8.06
N THR A 50 -9.29 -6.54 -7.37
CA THR A 50 -9.18 -5.47 -6.37
C THR A 50 -7.84 -4.79 -6.56
N ALA A 51 -7.83 -3.46 -6.52
CA ALA A 51 -6.61 -2.68 -6.54
C ALA A 51 -6.60 -1.59 -5.47
N TYR A 52 -5.41 -1.22 -5.06
CA TYR A 52 -5.16 -0.07 -4.20
C TYR A 52 -4.12 0.80 -4.89
N LYS A 53 -4.49 2.04 -5.22
CA LYS A 53 -3.64 3.00 -5.91
C LYS A 53 -3.23 4.12 -4.95
N VAL A 54 -1.98 4.55 -5.05
CA VAL A 54 -1.40 5.62 -4.24
C VAL A 54 -0.70 6.59 -5.15
N ARG A 55 -1.12 7.85 -5.12
CA ARG A 55 -0.38 8.97 -5.67
C ARG A 55 0.30 9.75 -4.55
N THR A 56 1.56 10.08 -4.70
CA THR A 56 2.31 10.86 -3.71
C THR A 56 3.20 11.91 -4.36
N ALA A 57 3.31 13.07 -3.71
CA ALA A 57 4.21 14.13 -4.11
C ALA A 57 4.66 14.95 -2.88
N VAL A 58 5.68 15.81 -3.07
CA VAL A 58 6.05 16.83 -2.08
C VAL A 58 4.99 17.93 -2.03
N ASP A 59 4.44 18.30 -3.19
CA ASP A 59 3.33 19.25 -3.30
C ASP A 59 1.97 18.58 -3.05
N PRO A 60 0.93 19.34 -2.64
CA PRO A 60 -0.41 18.80 -2.38
C PRO A 60 -1.02 18.05 -3.57
N VAL A 61 -1.48 16.82 -3.34
CA VAL A 61 -2.20 15.99 -4.31
C VAL A 61 -3.64 15.78 -3.86
N GLN A 62 -4.60 15.91 -4.79
CA GLN A 62 -6.05 15.87 -4.50
C GLN A 62 -6.83 14.91 -5.41
N SER A 63 -6.14 14.14 -6.24
CA SER A 63 -6.75 13.16 -7.15
C SER A 63 -5.74 12.07 -7.49
N VAL A 64 -6.22 10.93 -7.96
CA VAL A 64 -5.41 9.98 -8.75
C VAL A 64 -5.20 10.52 -10.17
N VAL A 65 -4.27 9.91 -10.89
CA VAL A 65 -4.00 10.16 -12.31
C VAL A 65 -3.97 8.83 -13.05
N ASP A 66 -4.21 8.87 -14.35
CA ASP A 66 -4.16 7.70 -15.23
C ASP A 66 -2.70 7.41 -15.63
N ARG A 67 -1.87 7.19 -14.63
CA ARG A 67 -0.45 6.88 -14.78
C ARG A 67 0.04 6.05 -13.60
N LEU A 68 0.76 4.97 -13.87
CA LEU A 68 1.41 4.14 -12.85
C LEU A 68 2.89 4.05 -13.13
N ASP A 69 3.69 4.42 -12.15
CA ASP A 69 5.15 4.29 -12.19
C ASP A 69 5.60 2.91 -11.70
N VAL A 70 4.92 2.36 -10.66
CA VAL A 70 5.18 1.02 -10.12
C VAL A 70 3.86 0.27 -9.90
N LEU A 71 3.78 -0.94 -10.42
CA LEU A 71 2.66 -1.86 -10.24
C LEU A 71 3.14 -3.15 -9.55
N ILE A 72 2.59 -3.48 -8.38
CA ILE A 72 2.71 -4.83 -7.81
C ILE A 72 1.57 -5.69 -8.35
N ALA A 73 1.90 -6.64 -9.21
CA ALA A 73 0.94 -7.53 -9.84
C ALA A 73 0.90 -8.89 -9.14
N LEU A 74 -0.14 -9.14 -8.34
CA LEU A 74 -0.32 -10.43 -7.68
C LEU A 74 -1.01 -11.47 -8.59
N THR A 75 -1.58 -11.05 -9.72
CA THR A 75 -2.17 -11.92 -10.75
C THR A 75 -1.93 -11.34 -12.15
N PRO A 76 -1.95 -12.15 -13.23
CA PRO A 76 -1.82 -11.63 -14.60
C PRO A 76 -2.88 -10.59 -14.93
N ARG A 77 -4.10 -10.80 -14.47
CA ARG A 77 -5.21 -9.86 -14.64
C ARG A 77 -4.88 -8.45 -14.11
N THR A 78 -4.01 -8.34 -13.10
CA THR A 78 -3.59 -7.04 -12.56
C THR A 78 -2.87 -6.22 -13.63
N ILE A 79 -2.07 -6.84 -14.48
CA ILE A 79 -1.38 -6.16 -15.58
C ILE A 79 -2.40 -5.70 -16.61
N ASP A 80 -3.30 -6.60 -17.02
CA ASP A 80 -4.33 -6.31 -18.04
C ASP A 80 -5.24 -5.15 -17.61
N GLU A 81 -5.70 -5.14 -16.36
CA GLU A 81 -6.61 -4.10 -15.82
C GLU A 81 -5.95 -2.73 -15.64
N ASN A 82 -4.61 -2.65 -15.65
CA ASN A 82 -3.88 -1.40 -15.50
C ASN A 82 -3.04 -1.03 -16.73
N LEU A 83 -3.18 -1.76 -17.84
CA LEU A 83 -2.35 -1.58 -19.03
C LEU A 83 -2.39 -0.14 -19.57
N ASP A 84 -3.55 0.48 -19.58
CA ASP A 84 -3.75 1.85 -20.09
C ASP A 84 -3.11 2.92 -19.19
N GLU A 85 -2.75 2.57 -17.95
CA GLU A 85 -2.10 3.48 -16.99
C GLU A 85 -0.57 3.29 -16.94
N LEU A 86 -0.06 2.17 -17.46
CA LEU A 86 1.37 1.91 -17.58
C LEU A 86 1.98 2.71 -18.73
N HIS A 87 3.24 3.10 -18.57
CA HIS A 87 3.98 3.87 -19.56
C HIS A 87 5.40 3.32 -19.74
N GLU A 88 6.11 3.79 -20.73
CA GLU A 88 7.52 3.41 -20.94
C GLU A 88 8.36 3.71 -19.68
N GLY A 89 9.06 2.67 -19.18
CA GLY A 89 9.82 2.72 -17.93
C GLY A 89 9.01 2.41 -16.66
N SER A 90 7.69 2.15 -16.75
CA SER A 90 6.93 1.62 -15.60
C SER A 90 7.49 0.29 -15.13
N VAL A 91 7.54 0.09 -13.81
CA VAL A 91 8.07 -1.13 -13.19
C VAL A 91 6.93 -2.04 -12.73
N ILE A 92 6.95 -3.30 -13.14
CA ILE A 92 5.99 -4.31 -12.74
C ILE A 92 6.69 -5.34 -11.85
N ILE A 93 6.35 -5.34 -10.55
CA ILE A 93 6.85 -6.30 -9.57
C ILE A 93 5.88 -7.48 -9.52
N TYR A 94 6.36 -8.70 -9.73
CA TYR A 94 5.56 -9.90 -9.71
C TYR A 94 6.31 -11.10 -9.12
N ASP A 95 5.61 -12.19 -8.82
CA ASP A 95 6.17 -13.43 -8.26
C ASP A 95 6.07 -14.55 -9.30
N GLY A 96 7.13 -14.79 -10.06
CA GLY A 96 7.22 -15.82 -11.08
C GLY A 96 7.22 -17.24 -10.51
N GLU A 97 7.42 -17.45 -9.20
CA GLU A 97 7.24 -18.76 -8.56
C GLU A 97 5.75 -19.17 -8.46
N ARG A 98 4.82 -18.20 -8.54
CA ARG A 98 3.38 -18.53 -8.60
C ARG A 98 3.04 -19.13 -9.96
N THR A 99 2.39 -20.27 -9.95
CA THR A 99 1.98 -21.00 -11.18
C THR A 99 1.19 -20.11 -12.15
N THR A 100 0.38 -19.18 -11.64
CA THR A 100 -0.40 -18.24 -12.45
C THR A 100 0.42 -17.10 -13.06
N MET A 101 1.66 -16.90 -12.61
CA MET A 101 2.54 -15.82 -13.06
C MET A 101 3.77 -16.31 -13.85
N GLN A 102 3.96 -17.64 -14.00
CA GLN A 102 5.15 -18.22 -14.67
C GLN A 102 5.28 -17.81 -16.12
N ASP A 103 4.16 -17.65 -16.82
CA ASP A 103 4.12 -17.30 -18.25
C ASP A 103 3.59 -15.86 -18.47
N VAL A 104 3.73 -14.98 -17.46
CA VAL A 104 3.26 -13.61 -17.60
C VAL A 104 4.14 -12.86 -18.63
N GLU A 105 3.48 -12.22 -19.58
CA GLU A 105 4.15 -11.36 -20.55
C GLU A 105 4.20 -9.92 -19.99
N ILE A 106 5.41 -9.37 -19.92
CA ILE A 106 5.60 -7.97 -19.55
C ILE A 106 5.41 -7.12 -20.81
N PRO A 107 4.51 -6.12 -20.81
CA PRO A 107 4.27 -5.28 -21.97
C PRO A 107 5.55 -4.57 -22.43
N GLU A 108 5.65 -4.33 -23.75
CA GLU A 108 6.82 -3.68 -24.35
C GLU A 108 7.05 -2.28 -23.74
N GLY A 109 8.32 -1.97 -23.44
CA GLY A 109 8.71 -0.71 -22.82
C GLY A 109 8.61 -0.67 -21.30
N MET A 110 8.00 -1.67 -20.63
CA MET A 110 7.93 -1.79 -19.18
C MET A 110 9.08 -2.67 -18.65
N ILE A 111 9.38 -2.50 -17.37
CA ILE A 111 10.44 -3.24 -16.67
C ILE A 111 9.78 -4.29 -15.76
N GLY A 112 9.98 -5.58 -16.06
CA GLY A 112 9.50 -6.67 -15.22
C GLY A 112 10.52 -7.04 -14.15
N LEU A 113 10.12 -7.04 -12.88
CA LEU A 113 10.91 -7.51 -11.76
C LEU A 113 10.27 -8.77 -11.18
N ASP A 114 10.85 -9.93 -11.53
CA ASP A 114 10.48 -11.20 -10.93
C ASP A 114 11.11 -11.32 -9.54
N VAL A 115 10.28 -11.20 -8.50
CA VAL A 115 10.69 -11.27 -7.09
C VAL A 115 10.00 -12.48 -6.46
N PRO A 116 10.75 -13.45 -5.89
CA PRO A 116 10.18 -14.66 -5.28
C PRO A 116 9.54 -14.32 -3.93
N LEU A 117 8.38 -13.64 -4.00
CA LEU A 117 7.70 -13.02 -2.85
C LEU A 117 7.40 -14.04 -1.74
N LYS A 118 6.95 -15.24 -2.13
CA LYS A 118 6.61 -16.28 -1.18
C LYS A 118 7.86 -16.84 -0.50
N SER A 119 8.88 -17.20 -1.27
CA SER A 119 10.12 -17.80 -0.74
C SER A 119 10.83 -16.85 0.20
N LEU A 120 11.00 -15.56 -0.17
CA LEU A 120 11.60 -14.54 0.70
C LEU A 120 10.78 -14.29 1.98
N ALA A 121 9.45 -14.35 1.90
CA ALA A 121 8.58 -14.22 3.07
C ALA A 121 8.71 -15.42 4.02
N GLU A 122 8.81 -16.65 3.48
CA GLU A 122 9.02 -17.87 4.27
C GLU A 122 10.36 -17.82 5.04
N GLU A 123 11.42 -17.34 4.41
CA GLU A 123 12.72 -17.11 5.06
C GLU A 123 12.65 -16.06 6.18
N ALA A 124 11.77 -15.05 6.06
CA ALA A 124 11.57 -14.03 7.08
C ALA A 124 10.62 -14.47 8.22
N GLY A 125 9.98 -15.67 8.10
CA GLY A 125 9.15 -16.25 9.15
C GLY A 125 7.74 -16.65 8.73
N GLY A 126 7.32 -16.44 7.47
CA GLY A 126 6.07 -17.00 6.96
C GLY A 126 5.51 -16.34 5.70
N ALA A 127 4.94 -17.16 4.83
CA ALA A 127 4.41 -16.77 3.51
C ALA A 127 3.34 -15.66 3.54
N ILE A 128 2.71 -15.41 4.68
CA ILE A 128 1.71 -14.34 4.85
C ILE A 128 2.31 -12.94 4.63
N MET A 129 3.63 -12.80 4.78
CA MET A 129 4.36 -11.53 4.61
C MET A 129 4.79 -11.25 3.16
N ARG A 130 4.38 -12.07 2.17
CA ARG A 130 4.75 -11.89 0.75
C ARG A 130 4.52 -10.47 0.21
N ASN A 131 3.41 -9.85 0.61
CA ASN A 131 3.12 -8.47 0.19
C ASN A 131 4.06 -7.45 0.83
N VAL A 132 4.59 -7.74 2.02
CA VAL A 132 5.59 -6.88 2.68
C VAL A 132 6.94 -7.00 1.96
N VAL A 133 7.29 -8.19 1.46
CA VAL A 133 8.44 -8.37 0.55
C VAL A 133 8.28 -7.48 -0.71
N ALA A 134 7.07 -7.49 -1.31
CA ALA A 134 6.78 -6.65 -2.49
C ALA A 134 6.88 -5.15 -2.17
N LEU A 135 6.47 -4.70 -0.96
CA LEU A 135 6.68 -3.32 -0.52
C LEU A 135 8.16 -2.97 -0.38
N GLY A 136 8.99 -3.89 0.14
CA GLY A 136 10.43 -3.70 0.19
C GLY A 136 11.06 -3.56 -1.20
N ALA A 137 10.63 -4.39 -2.15
CA ALA A 137 11.03 -4.28 -3.56
C ALA A 137 10.63 -2.92 -4.15
N ALA A 138 9.41 -2.46 -3.89
CA ALA A 138 8.94 -1.15 -4.34
C ALA A 138 9.73 0.02 -3.69
N CYS A 139 10.19 -0.13 -2.44
CA CYS A 139 11.06 0.85 -1.79
C CYS A 139 12.41 0.99 -2.51
N GLU A 140 12.98 -0.11 -3.02
CA GLU A 140 14.22 -0.05 -3.79
C GLU A 140 14.02 0.69 -5.11
N VAL A 141 12.98 0.30 -5.87
CA VAL A 141 12.63 0.96 -7.15
C VAL A 141 12.40 2.45 -6.98
N ALA A 142 11.74 2.84 -5.90
CA ALA A 142 11.37 4.23 -5.62
C ALA A 142 12.48 5.04 -4.91
N ASN A 143 13.62 4.43 -4.63
CA ASN A 143 14.65 4.98 -3.75
C ASN A 143 14.08 5.54 -2.43
N PHE A 144 13.11 4.82 -1.87
CA PHE A 144 12.42 5.20 -0.63
C PHE A 144 13.11 4.59 0.58
N PRO A 145 13.49 5.40 1.59
CA PRO A 145 14.16 4.88 2.78
C PRO A 145 13.33 3.83 3.51
N ILE A 146 13.92 2.65 3.72
CA ILE A 146 13.22 1.48 4.30
C ILE A 146 12.75 1.74 5.74
N GLU A 147 13.40 2.65 6.45
CA GLU A 147 13.09 3.05 7.83
C GLU A 147 11.68 3.66 7.94
N ASN A 148 11.21 4.33 6.89
CA ASN A 148 9.86 4.86 6.83
C ASN A 148 8.82 3.74 6.74
N LEU A 149 9.12 2.67 5.98
CA LEU A 149 8.29 1.48 5.93
C LEU A 149 8.32 0.73 7.26
N ASP A 150 9.49 0.57 7.89
CA ASP A 150 9.65 -0.02 9.22
C ASP A 150 8.74 0.65 10.26
N SER A 151 8.70 1.99 10.28
CA SER A 151 7.83 2.77 11.17
C SER A 151 6.33 2.49 10.94
N ALA A 152 5.91 2.30 9.69
CA ALA A 152 4.52 1.95 9.38
C ALA A 152 4.18 0.50 9.80
N LEU A 153 5.12 -0.43 9.62
CA LEU A 153 5.00 -1.83 10.06
C LEU A 153 4.91 -1.93 11.59
N GLU A 154 5.73 -1.19 12.33
CA GLU A 154 5.66 -1.11 13.79
C GLU A 154 4.27 -0.64 14.26
N LYS A 155 3.75 0.42 13.67
CA LYS A 155 2.41 0.91 14.02
C LYS A 155 1.34 -0.11 13.69
N ARG A 156 1.46 -0.81 12.57
CA ARG A 156 0.45 -1.78 12.10
C ARG A 156 0.44 -3.05 12.92
N PHE A 157 1.60 -3.56 13.31
CA PHE A 157 1.76 -4.87 13.92
C PHE A 157 2.22 -4.84 15.38
N GLY A 158 2.62 -3.70 15.93
CA GLY A 158 3.19 -3.59 17.28
C GLY A 158 2.29 -4.15 18.38
N SER A 159 0.96 -4.00 18.27
CA SER A 159 0.00 -4.60 19.23
C SER A 159 -0.09 -6.12 19.15
N LYS A 160 0.49 -6.74 18.11
CA LYS A 160 0.45 -8.20 17.88
C LYS A 160 1.72 -8.92 18.34
N GLY A 161 2.71 -8.18 18.83
CA GLY A 161 3.98 -8.69 19.38
C GLY A 161 5.21 -8.30 18.54
N GLU A 162 6.32 -8.14 19.25
CA GLU A 162 7.61 -7.69 18.69
C GLU A 162 8.16 -8.62 17.60
N ALA A 163 8.06 -9.94 17.81
CA ALA A 163 8.54 -10.92 16.83
C ALA A 163 7.83 -10.77 15.47
N LEU A 164 6.53 -10.47 15.47
CA LEU A 164 5.80 -10.25 14.22
C LEU A 164 6.25 -8.96 13.51
N VAL A 165 6.56 -7.92 14.27
CA VAL A 165 7.09 -6.66 13.73
C VAL A 165 8.43 -6.91 13.06
N GLU A 166 9.37 -7.55 13.77
CA GLU A 166 10.73 -7.81 13.25
C GLU A 166 10.71 -8.74 12.02
N ASN A 167 9.86 -9.78 12.02
CA ASN A 167 9.70 -10.63 10.84
C ASN A 167 9.17 -9.85 9.62
N ASN A 168 8.24 -8.92 9.81
CA ASN A 168 7.75 -8.08 8.71
C ASN A 168 8.82 -7.09 8.20
N LYS A 169 9.62 -6.50 9.09
CA LYS A 169 10.75 -5.65 8.69
C LYS A 169 11.79 -6.46 7.91
N GLU A 170 12.10 -7.66 8.38
CA GLU A 170 13.03 -8.55 7.67
C GLU A 170 12.50 -8.93 6.30
N ALA A 171 11.19 -9.23 6.16
CA ALA A 171 10.55 -9.48 4.87
C ALA A 171 10.70 -8.29 3.92
N ALA A 172 10.50 -7.07 4.39
CA ALA A 172 10.69 -5.86 3.60
C ALA A 172 12.16 -5.71 3.16
N ARG A 173 13.12 -5.89 4.08
CA ARG A 173 14.56 -5.82 3.75
C ARG A 173 14.99 -6.85 2.73
N LYS A 174 14.46 -8.08 2.82
CA LYS A 174 14.72 -9.13 1.82
C LYS A 174 14.22 -8.75 0.44
N GLY A 175 13.02 -8.19 0.33
CA GLY A 175 12.49 -7.70 -0.93
C GLY A 175 13.33 -6.58 -1.53
N LYS A 176 13.73 -5.60 -0.71
CA LYS A 176 14.63 -4.51 -1.11
C LYS A 176 15.99 -5.03 -1.59
N ALA A 177 16.63 -5.89 -0.81
CA ALA A 177 17.95 -6.45 -1.13
C ALA A 177 17.91 -7.30 -2.41
N HIS A 178 16.84 -8.09 -2.61
CA HIS A 178 16.69 -8.91 -3.82
C HIS A 178 16.69 -8.06 -5.09
N VAL A 179 15.96 -6.94 -5.09
CA VAL A 179 15.95 -6.02 -6.24
C VAL A 179 17.31 -5.38 -6.44
N ALA A 180 17.94 -4.86 -5.38
CA ALA A 180 19.27 -4.24 -5.45
C ALA A 180 20.37 -5.19 -5.96
N GLU A 181 20.28 -6.50 -5.64
CA GLU A 181 21.29 -7.49 -6.02
C GLU A 181 21.06 -8.13 -7.40
N LYS A 182 19.80 -8.24 -7.83
CA LYS A 182 19.42 -9.05 -8.99
C LYS A 182 19.10 -8.23 -10.24
N PHE A 183 18.76 -6.96 -10.06
CA PHE A 183 18.36 -6.11 -11.16
C PHE A 183 19.31 -4.91 -11.26
N ASP A 184 20.19 -4.96 -12.28
CA ASP A 184 21.14 -3.88 -12.60
C ASP A 184 20.40 -2.84 -13.49
N HIS A 185 19.55 -2.03 -12.85
CA HIS A 185 18.79 -0.99 -13.51
C HIS A 185 18.73 0.28 -12.64
N GLU A 186 19.01 1.43 -13.25
CA GLU A 186 18.80 2.72 -12.60
C GLU A 186 17.35 3.15 -12.80
N TYR A 187 16.64 3.33 -11.69
CA TYR A 187 15.27 3.82 -11.70
C TYR A 187 15.25 5.34 -11.52
N ASP A 188 14.45 6.02 -12.35
CA ASP A 188 14.35 7.50 -12.36
C ASP A 188 13.50 8.06 -11.19
N TYR A 189 13.28 7.25 -10.14
CA TYR A 189 12.46 7.62 -8.99
C TYR A 189 13.32 7.92 -7.77
N ASP A 190 12.98 8.99 -7.06
CA ASP A 190 13.58 9.34 -5.77
C ASP A 190 12.51 9.96 -4.87
N LEU A 191 12.06 9.16 -3.91
CA LEU A 191 11.05 9.60 -2.96
C LEU A 191 11.69 10.28 -1.76
N GLU A 192 12.08 11.53 -1.96
CA GLU A 192 12.59 12.39 -0.88
C GLU A 192 11.63 12.40 0.32
N THR A 193 12.21 12.41 1.51
CA THR A 193 11.48 12.63 2.76
C THR A 193 11.53 14.09 3.15
N THR A 194 10.48 14.57 3.85
CA THR A 194 10.42 15.94 4.37
C THR A 194 10.16 15.90 5.88
N ASP A 195 10.37 17.02 6.57
CA ASP A 195 10.07 17.14 8.01
C ASP A 195 8.58 17.44 8.28
N ALA A 196 7.71 17.40 7.27
CA ALA A 196 6.29 17.66 7.44
C ALA A 196 5.59 16.52 8.19
N ASP A 197 4.67 16.86 9.09
CA ASP A 197 3.85 15.91 9.85
C ASP A 197 2.42 15.94 9.32
N TYR A 198 2.06 14.91 8.52
CA TYR A 198 0.75 14.79 7.92
C TYR A 198 -0.07 13.67 8.56
N VAL A 199 -1.38 13.92 8.66
CA VAL A 199 -2.36 12.90 9.04
C VAL A 199 -3.07 12.41 7.79
N LEU A 200 -2.92 11.12 7.50
CA LEU A 200 -3.66 10.46 6.44
C LEU A 200 -4.99 9.94 7.00
N LEU A 201 -6.09 10.46 6.48
CA LEU A 201 -7.47 10.10 6.83
C LEU A 201 -8.26 9.79 5.56
N ASN A 202 -9.19 8.85 5.66
CA ASN A 202 -10.25 8.73 4.67
C ASN A 202 -11.42 9.68 5.00
N GLY A 203 -12.39 9.83 4.08
CA GLY A 203 -13.53 10.73 4.28
C GLY A 203 -14.39 10.38 5.49
N ASP A 204 -14.60 9.09 5.74
CA ASP A 204 -15.41 8.61 6.88
C ASP A 204 -14.75 8.88 8.22
N GLU A 205 -13.42 8.67 8.30
CA GLU A 205 -12.63 9.02 9.48
C GLU A 205 -12.65 10.54 9.72
N ALA A 206 -12.54 11.35 8.66
CA ALA A 206 -12.61 12.80 8.73
C ALA A 206 -14.00 13.28 9.21
N ILE A 207 -15.09 12.65 8.75
CA ILE A 207 -16.46 12.91 9.22
C ILE A 207 -16.57 12.59 10.72
N GLY A 208 -16.11 11.42 11.14
CA GLY A 208 -16.13 11.00 12.55
C GLY A 208 -15.31 11.95 13.44
N MET A 209 -14.13 12.37 13.00
CA MET A 209 -13.29 13.34 13.70
C MET A 209 -13.98 14.71 13.81
N GLY A 210 -14.55 15.18 12.70
CA GLY A 210 -15.29 16.45 12.67
C GLY A 210 -16.51 16.42 13.59
N ALA A 211 -17.25 15.30 13.67
CA ALA A 211 -18.38 15.15 14.58
C ALA A 211 -17.94 15.28 16.06
N ILE A 212 -16.85 14.62 16.47
CA ILE A 212 -16.30 14.73 17.83
C ILE A 212 -15.86 16.16 18.12
N ALA A 213 -15.17 16.82 17.18
CA ALA A 213 -14.72 18.20 17.30
C ALA A 213 -15.88 19.18 17.41
N ALA A 214 -16.98 18.94 16.70
CA ALA A 214 -18.22 19.72 16.79
C ALA A 214 -19.04 19.47 18.07
N GLY A 215 -18.58 18.59 18.96
CA GLY A 215 -19.24 18.32 20.24
C GLY A 215 -20.21 17.13 20.23
N CYS A 216 -20.20 16.28 19.23
CA CYS A 216 -20.93 15.02 19.26
C CYS A 216 -20.45 14.15 20.42
N ARG A 217 -21.39 13.68 21.27
CA ARG A 217 -21.10 12.82 22.44
C ARG A 217 -21.98 11.59 22.50
N PHE A 218 -22.88 11.44 21.54
CA PHE A 218 -23.70 10.26 21.41
C PHE A 218 -23.83 9.87 19.95
N TYR A 219 -23.59 8.60 19.64
CA TYR A 219 -23.78 8.03 18.32
C TYR A 219 -24.56 6.73 18.43
N ALA A 220 -25.56 6.55 17.59
CA ALA A 220 -26.26 5.28 17.41
C ALA A 220 -26.31 4.98 15.91
N GLY A 221 -25.89 3.81 15.52
CA GLY A 221 -25.77 3.44 14.11
C GLY A 221 -26.02 1.95 13.88
N TYR A 222 -26.29 1.64 12.63
CA TYR A 222 -26.38 0.29 12.11
C TYR A 222 -25.20 0.06 11.17
N PRO A 223 -24.46 -1.08 11.27
CA PRO A 223 -23.33 -1.36 10.37
C PRO A 223 -23.84 -1.59 8.94
N ILE A 224 -23.59 -0.61 8.09
CA ILE A 224 -23.97 -0.65 6.67
C ILE A 224 -22.92 0.11 5.85
N THR A 225 -22.42 -0.52 4.80
CA THR A 225 -21.48 0.11 3.87
C THR A 225 -22.18 1.22 3.07
N PRO A 226 -21.59 2.43 2.93
CA PRO A 226 -20.22 2.82 3.35
C PRO A 226 -20.11 3.39 4.77
N ALA A 227 -21.19 3.65 5.49
CA ALA A 227 -21.20 4.37 6.77
C ALA A 227 -20.57 3.60 7.96
N THR A 228 -20.21 2.33 7.77
CA THR A 228 -19.59 1.50 8.82
C THR A 228 -18.25 2.10 9.29
N ASP A 229 -17.46 2.67 8.41
CA ASP A 229 -16.15 3.24 8.75
C ASP A 229 -16.29 4.47 9.67
N VAL A 230 -17.35 5.28 9.50
CA VAL A 230 -17.71 6.37 10.44
C VAL A 230 -18.03 5.81 11.82
N MET A 231 -18.85 4.74 11.86
CA MET A 231 -19.21 4.08 13.11
C MET A 231 -17.98 3.52 13.82
N GLU A 232 -17.10 2.82 13.12
CA GLU A 232 -15.87 2.24 13.67
C GLU A 232 -14.93 3.33 14.21
N TYR A 233 -14.80 4.45 13.49
CA TYR A 233 -14.02 5.59 13.94
C TYR A 233 -14.55 6.16 15.26
N LEU A 234 -15.87 6.36 15.37
CA LEU A 234 -16.54 6.90 16.57
C LEU A 234 -16.46 5.91 17.73
N THR A 235 -16.77 4.62 17.48
CA THR A 235 -16.73 3.57 18.51
C THR A 235 -15.36 3.46 19.17
N GLY A 236 -14.29 3.64 18.41
CA GLY A 236 -12.93 3.54 18.93
C GLY A 236 -12.41 4.79 19.65
N ARG A 237 -13.16 5.90 19.67
CA ARG A 237 -12.61 7.20 20.11
C ARG A 237 -13.52 8.06 20.97
N ILE A 238 -14.84 8.01 20.80
CA ILE A 238 -15.79 8.96 21.37
C ILE A 238 -15.83 8.92 22.90
N ASP A 239 -15.53 7.78 23.52
CA ASP A 239 -15.44 7.57 24.95
C ASP A 239 -14.37 8.45 25.60
N ARG A 240 -13.24 8.68 24.91
CA ARG A 240 -12.16 9.55 25.37
C ARG A 240 -12.58 11.02 25.52
N TYR A 241 -13.68 11.38 24.90
CA TYR A 241 -14.29 12.72 24.93
C TYR A 241 -15.58 12.75 25.75
N GLY A 242 -15.85 11.70 26.55
CA GLY A 242 -17.03 11.61 27.41
C GLY A 242 -18.31 11.31 26.65
N GLY A 243 -18.22 10.68 25.49
CA GLY A 243 -19.35 10.24 24.69
C GLY A 243 -19.63 8.74 24.82
N HIS A 244 -20.71 8.29 24.16
CA HIS A 244 -21.16 6.90 24.11
C HIS A 244 -21.62 6.53 22.70
N VAL A 245 -21.49 5.22 22.36
CA VAL A 245 -22.00 4.61 21.13
C VAL A 245 -23.04 3.56 21.49
#